data_047f55d2bf9db3cc9dbed2acacb561ad
#
_entry.id   047f55d2bf9db3cc9dbed2acacb561ad
#
_cell.length_a   1.000
_cell.length_b   1.000
_cell.length_c   1.000
_cell.angle_alpha   90.00
_cell.angle_beta   90.00
_cell.angle_gamma   90.00
#
_symmetry.space_group_name_H-M   'P 1'
#
loop_
_entity.id
_entity.type
_entity.pdbx_description
1 polymer ?
#
loop_
_entity_poly.entity_id
_entity_poly.type
_entity_poly.pdbx_seq_one_letter_code
_entity_poly.pdbx_strand_id
1 'polypeptide(L)'
;MLEAAVRHGVDLSNLWGSIEPGSNRVREACLLVPGAGRTVVIFMSSPDEGDTERITELSGVLDSALRSAPAGAAIAQAILGLDEVGPRQTLEAAGFICAGTLGYLRRPTTPITNPPSPQSGWPEGITVERSDPADDSDLAIALEGSYEQTLDCPELCGLRAIRDILASHRATGVWDPMLWWLVRDAGEPVGAALFNPCPMQQHSELVYMGLSPRARGRGVGSRLLDLGLHETLTRYPQPVTCAVDTRNVPAQKLYERAGFTEFERRIAYVRPIG
;
A
#
# COMPACT_ATOMS: atom_id res chain seq x y z
N MET A 1 -8.50 3.01 22.50
CA MET A 1 -7.62 2.13 21.70
C MET A 1 -7.57 0.70 22.24
N LEU A 2 -7.10 0.44 23.47
CA LEU A 2 -6.94 -0.92 24.04
C LEU A 2 -8.23 -1.75 24.07
N GLU A 3 -9.35 -1.19 24.53
CA GLU A 3 -10.63 -1.91 24.57
C GLU A 3 -11.15 -2.29 23.18
N ALA A 4 -10.91 -1.45 22.19
CA ALA A 4 -11.25 -1.76 20.79
C ALA A 4 -10.35 -2.88 20.25
N ALA A 5 -9.05 -2.83 20.52
CA ALA A 5 -8.10 -3.85 20.09
C ALA A 5 -8.48 -5.24 20.66
N VAL A 6 -8.77 -5.33 21.95
CA VAL A 6 -9.23 -6.59 22.61
C VAL A 6 -10.54 -7.07 21.98
N ARG A 7 -11.51 -6.18 21.74
CA ARG A 7 -12.80 -6.52 21.14
C ARG A 7 -12.68 -7.06 19.72
N HIS A 8 -11.68 -6.59 18.95
CA HIS A 8 -11.42 -7.01 17.59
C HIS A 8 -10.33 -8.09 17.47
N GLY A 9 -9.89 -8.68 18.59
CA GLY A 9 -8.91 -9.76 18.59
C GLY A 9 -7.51 -9.34 18.11
N VAL A 10 -7.16 -8.05 18.26
CA VAL A 10 -5.82 -7.56 17.91
C VAL A 10 -4.80 -8.06 18.92
N ASP A 11 -3.73 -8.68 18.44
CA ASP A 11 -2.62 -9.12 19.28
C ASP A 11 -1.89 -7.92 19.92
N LEU A 12 -1.88 -7.86 21.23
CA LEU A 12 -1.25 -6.81 22.01
C LEU A 12 0.15 -7.21 22.54
N SER A 13 0.71 -8.33 22.10
CA SER A 13 2.03 -8.81 22.57
C SER A 13 3.17 -7.80 22.28
N ASN A 14 2.99 -6.97 21.24
CA ASN A 14 3.94 -5.91 20.87
C ASN A 14 3.44 -4.51 21.25
N LEU A 15 2.66 -4.40 22.34
CA LEU A 15 2.27 -3.11 22.90
C LEU A 15 3.37 -2.58 23.82
N TRP A 16 3.81 -1.37 23.56
CA TRP A 16 4.84 -0.63 24.31
C TRP A 16 4.22 0.63 24.87
N GLY A 17 4.73 1.06 26.02
CA GLY A 17 4.23 2.31 26.62
C GLY A 17 5.16 2.84 27.68
N SER A 18 5.01 4.11 27.97
CA SER A 18 5.59 4.79 29.13
C SER A 18 4.57 4.85 30.26
N ILE A 19 5.05 4.80 31.49
CA ILE A 19 4.24 4.86 32.70
C ILE A 19 4.64 6.10 33.48
N GLU A 20 3.64 6.85 33.94
CA GLU A 20 3.84 8.03 34.79
C GLU A 20 4.56 7.63 36.09
N PRO A 21 5.68 8.30 36.44
CA PRO A 21 6.40 7.99 37.67
C PRO A 21 5.51 8.06 38.91
N GLY A 22 5.52 6.98 39.70
CA GLY A 22 4.73 6.89 40.95
C GLY A 22 3.23 6.57 40.74
N SER A 23 2.80 6.28 39.54
CA SER A 23 1.46 5.86 39.22
C SER A 23 1.48 4.64 38.29
N ASN A 24 0.30 4.00 38.09
CA ASN A 24 0.12 2.95 37.10
C ASN A 24 -0.54 3.47 35.81
N ARG A 25 -0.49 4.79 35.54
CA ARG A 25 -1.09 5.37 34.35
C ARG A 25 -0.12 5.33 33.19
N VAL A 26 -0.60 4.78 32.06
CA VAL A 26 0.11 4.86 30.80
C VAL A 26 -0.01 6.30 30.27
N ARG A 27 1.12 6.93 29.95
CA ARG A 27 1.17 8.26 29.36
C ARG A 27 1.13 8.16 27.83
N GLU A 28 2.06 7.43 27.27
CA GLU A 28 2.18 7.23 25.83
C GLU A 28 2.25 5.73 25.51
N ALA A 29 1.74 5.35 24.36
CA ALA A 29 1.77 3.96 23.92
C ALA A 29 1.88 3.86 22.41
N CYS A 30 2.53 2.79 21.95
CA CYS A 30 2.49 2.34 20.56
C CYS A 30 2.31 0.83 20.48
N LEU A 31 1.65 0.38 19.42
CA LEU A 31 1.45 -1.02 19.10
C LEU A 31 2.10 -1.31 17.75
N LEU A 32 2.97 -2.32 17.73
CA LEU A 32 3.60 -2.83 16.52
C LEU A 32 2.80 -4.04 16.03
N VAL A 33 2.15 -3.93 14.88
CA VAL A 33 1.39 -5.02 14.27
C VAL A 33 2.21 -5.61 13.11
N PRO A 34 2.73 -6.84 13.25
CA PRO A 34 3.44 -7.50 12.15
C PRO A 34 2.52 -7.70 10.95
N GLY A 35 3.03 -7.44 9.76
CA GLY A 35 2.36 -7.63 8.48
C GLY A 35 3.17 -8.51 7.54
N ALA A 36 2.55 -8.94 6.46
CA ALA A 36 3.22 -9.69 5.41
C ALA A 36 4.32 -8.85 4.73
N GLY A 37 5.28 -9.52 4.11
CA GLY A 37 6.36 -8.85 3.42
C GLY A 37 7.32 -8.11 4.34
N ARG A 38 7.53 -8.66 5.54
CA ARG A 38 8.47 -8.15 6.54
C ARG A 38 8.15 -6.71 6.98
N THR A 39 6.87 -6.35 7.04
CA THR A 39 6.40 -5.04 7.48
C THR A 39 5.95 -5.06 8.94
N VAL A 40 6.02 -3.91 9.58
CA VAL A 40 5.38 -3.63 10.86
C VAL A 40 4.55 -2.37 10.72
N VAL A 41 3.26 -2.47 11.02
CA VAL A 41 2.36 -1.32 11.05
C VAL A 41 2.33 -0.74 12.46
N ILE A 42 2.50 0.58 12.57
CA ILE A 42 2.51 1.31 13.84
C ILE A 42 1.15 1.93 14.09
N PHE A 43 0.60 1.65 15.26
CA PHE A 43 -0.48 2.40 15.88
C PHE A 43 0.07 3.06 17.15
N MET A 44 -0.28 4.32 17.41
CA MET A 44 0.28 5.03 18.56
C MET A 44 -0.71 6.01 19.17
N SER A 45 -0.45 6.46 20.38
CA SER A 45 -1.14 7.57 21.00
C SER A 45 -0.90 8.85 20.19
N SER A 46 -1.77 9.85 20.40
CA SER A 46 -1.76 11.09 19.64
C SER A 46 -1.47 12.25 20.60
N PRO A 47 -0.21 12.64 20.78
CA PRO A 47 0.11 13.88 21.49
C PRO A 47 -0.43 15.10 20.73
N ASP A 48 -0.71 16.18 21.44
CA ASP A 48 -1.13 17.45 20.84
C ASP A 48 0.03 18.07 20.04
N GLU A 49 -0.32 18.91 19.07
CA GLU A 49 0.66 19.66 18.28
C GLU A 49 1.54 20.52 19.22
N GLY A 50 2.87 20.38 19.06
CA GLY A 50 3.85 21.16 19.82
C GLY A 50 4.00 20.74 21.29
N ASP A 51 3.33 19.70 21.77
CA ASP A 51 3.61 19.09 23.07
C ASP A 51 4.94 18.33 23.03
N THR A 52 6.02 19.10 23.14
CA THR A 52 7.39 18.59 22.98
C THR A 52 7.72 17.49 23.98
N GLU A 53 7.18 17.54 25.21
CA GLU A 53 7.42 16.53 26.23
C GLU A 53 6.83 15.19 25.79
N ARG A 54 5.55 15.16 25.45
CA ARG A 54 4.87 13.93 25.02
C ARG A 54 5.40 13.40 23.69
N ILE A 55 5.71 14.29 22.74
CA ILE A 55 6.33 13.93 21.46
C ILE A 55 7.66 13.24 21.68
N THR A 56 8.53 13.78 22.55
CA THR A 56 9.83 13.20 22.87
C THR A 56 9.68 11.87 23.59
N GLU A 57 8.76 11.78 24.54
CA GLU A 57 8.47 10.54 25.28
C GLU A 57 7.98 9.44 24.33
N LEU A 58 6.99 9.73 23.49
CA LEU A 58 6.44 8.75 22.53
C LEU A 58 7.48 8.33 21.49
N SER A 59 8.32 9.25 20.99
CA SER A 59 9.41 8.90 20.08
C SER A 59 10.41 7.92 20.73
N GLY A 60 10.72 8.08 22.02
CA GLY A 60 11.52 7.16 22.80
C GLY A 60 10.87 5.78 22.99
N VAL A 61 9.56 5.75 23.20
CA VAL A 61 8.75 4.50 23.24
C VAL A 61 8.82 3.79 21.88
N LEU A 62 8.62 4.51 20.77
CA LEU A 62 8.74 3.97 19.42
C LEU A 62 10.12 3.39 19.13
N ASP A 63 11.18 4.12 19.48
CA ASP A 63 12.55 3.63 19.29
C ASP A 63 12.82 2.34 20.09
N SER A 64 12.32 2.26 21.32
CA SER A 64 12.45 1.06 22.14
C SER A 64 11.68 -0.12 21.57
N ALA A 65 10.46 0.14 21.10
CA ALA A 65 9.62 -0.86 20.44
C ALA A 65 10.29 -1.38 19.17
N LEU A 66 10.81 -0.50 18.31
CA LEU A 66 11.44 -0.87 17.04
C LEU A 66 12.74 -1.67 17.22
N ARG A 67 13.53 -1.38 18.27
CA ARG A 67 14.70 -2.21 18.62
C ARG A 67 14.32 -3.64 19.02
N SER A 68 13.10 -3.84 19.49
CA SER A 68 12.54 -5.14 19.87
C SER A 68 11.51 -5.64 18.86
N ALA A 69 11.51 -5.07 17.65
CA ALA A 69 10.58 -5.47 16.59
C ALA A 69 10.66 -6.98 16.30
N PRO A 70 9.58 -7.60 15.85
CA PRO A 70 9.56 -9.00 15.48
C PRO A 70 10.73 -9.35 14.55
N ALA A 71 11.38 -10.50 14.82
CA ALA A 71 12.54 -10.95 14.06
C ALA A 71 12.21 -11.01 12.56
N GLY A 72 13.10 -10.42 11.77
CA GLY A 72 12.94 -10.38 10.32
C GLY A 72 12.11 -9.20 9.77
N ALA A 73 11.58 -8.32 10.60
CA ALA A 73 10.99 -7.06 10.12
C ALA A 73 12.03 -6.24 9.35
N ALA A 74 11.63 -5.67 8.22
CA ALA A 74 12.50 -4.86 7.37
C ALA A 74 12.10 -3.38 7.37
N ILE A 75 10.81 -3.11 7.55
CA ILE A 75 10.28 -1.75 7.48
C ILE A 75 9.14 -1.56 8.48
N ALA A 76 9.16 -0.44 9.19
CA ALA A 76 8.03 0.08 9.95
C ALA A 76 7.28 1.11 9.11
N GLN A 77 5.96 1.12 9.19
CA GLN A 77 5.11 2.05 8.48
C GLN A 77 3.97 2.56 9.36
N ALA A 78 3.61 3.81 9.19
CA ALA A 78 2.45 4.43 9.82
C ALA A 78 1.66 5.23 8.78
N ILE A 79 0.34 5.24 8.91
CA ILE A 79 -0.56 6.03 8.07
C ILE A 79 -1.32 6.99 8.99
N LEU A 80 -1.19 8.28 8.73
CA LEU A 80 -1.76 9.35 9.54
C LEU A 80 -2.81 10.17 8.76
N GLY A 81 -3.78 10.73 9.48
CA GLY A 81 -4.63 11.78 8.97
C GLY A 81 -3.84 13.06 8.68
N LEU A 82 -4.39 13.94 7.83
CA LEU A 82 -3.74 15.21 7.50
C LEU A 82 -3.65 16.17 8.70
N ASP A 83 -4.55 16.03 9.65
CA ASP A 83 -4.70 16.80 10.87
C ASP A 83 -3.92 16.24 12.08
N GLU A 84 -3.34 15.05 11.95
CA GLU A 84 -2.59 14.40 13.04
C GLU A 84 -1.15 14.96 13.15
N VAL A 85 -1.03 16.24 13.56
CA VAL A 85 0.25 16.96 13.59
C VAL A 85 1.20 16.42 14.66
N GLY A 86 0.74 16.20 15.89
CA GLY A 86 1.57 15.66 16.98
C GLY A 86 2.12 14.26 16.69
N PRO A 87 1.29 13.29 16.23
CA PRO A 87 1.77 12.01 15.73
C PRO A 87 2.80 12.13 14.62
N ARG A 88 2.62 13.05 13.67
CA ARG A 88 3.59 13.30 12.60
C ARG A 88 4.92 13.79 13.17
N GLN A 89 4.91 14.78 14.07
CA GLN A 89 6.11 15.27 14.76
C GLN A 89 6.83 14.15 15.53
N THR A 90 6.07 13.24 16.13
CA THR A 90 6.61 12.07 16.82
C THR A 90 7.34 11.11 15.88
N LEU A 91 6.73 10.78 14.74
CA LEU A 91 7.36 9.91 13.74
C LEU A 91 8.64 10.53 13.18
N GLU A 92 8.62 11.81 12.87
CA GLU A 92 9.79 12.54 12.38
C GLU A 92 10.92 12.56 13.44
N ALA A 93 10.59 12.80 14.70
CA ALA A 93 11.54 12.73 15.82
C ALA A 93 12.09 11.30 16.02
N ALA A 94 11.28 10.27 15.74
CA ALA A 94 11.71 8.87 15.76
C ALA A 94 12.39 8.42 14.45
N GLY A 95 12.76 9.32 13.55
CA GLY A 95 13.52 9.03 12.32
C GLY A 95 12.72 8.37 11.20
N PHE A 96 11.40 8.47 11.22
CA PHE A 96 10.59 8.10 10.06
C PHE A 96 10.67 9.17 8.98
N ILE A 97 10.62 8.76 7.73
CA ILE A 97 10.54 9.64 6.57
C ILE A 97 9.12 9.65 6.02
N CYS A 98 8.66 10.80 5.56
CA CYS A 98 7.40 10.90 4.83
C CYS A 98 7.57 10.29 3.45
N ALA A 99 6.84 9.22 3.16
CA ALA A 99 6.86 8.56 1.85
C ALA A 99 5.94 9.26 0.84
N GLY A 100 4.96 10.02 1.32
CA GLY A 100 4.04 10.79 0.47
C GLY A 100 2.66 10.95 1.09
N THR A 101 1.85 11.76 0.42
CA THR A 101 0.41 11.85 0.72
C THR A 101 -0.34 10.96 -0.26
N LEU A 102 -1.11 10.03 0.27
CA LEU A 102 -1.90 9.07 -0.49
C LEU A 102 -3.34 9.56 -0.62
N GLY A 103 -3.84 9.70 -1.84
CA GLY A 103 -5.26 9.82 -2.13
C GLY A 103 -5.89 8.43 -2.22
N TYR A 104 -6.89 8.17 -1.39
CA TYR A 104 -7.68 6.95 -1.43
C TYR A 104 -8.86 7.16 -2.38
N LEU A 105 -8.91 6.34 -3.41
CA LEU A 105 -9.87 6.46 -4.49
C LEU A 105 -10.84 5.29 -4.46
N ARG A 106 -12.09 5.53 -4.87
CA ARG A 106 -13.14 4.53 -4.97
C ARG A 106 -13.89 4.65 -6.28
N ARG A 107 -14.08 3.52 -6.95
CA ARG A 107 -14.89 3.38 -8.13
C ARG A 107 -16.14 2.54 -7.82
N PRO A 108 -17.34 2.99 -8.17
CA PRO A 108 -18.57 2.20 -8.02
C PRO A 108 -18.57 0.98 -8.95
N THR A 109 -19.55 0.09 -8.77
CA THR A 109 -19.72 -1.15 -9.54
C THR A 109 -20.21 -0.94 -10.99
N THR A 110 -19.98 0.25 -11.57
CA THR A 110 -20.37 0.53 -12.95
C THR A 110 -19.63 -0.38 -13.94
N PRO A 111 -20.32 -1.14 -14.78
CA PRO A 111 -19.67 -2.02 -15.75
C PRO A 111 -18.74 -1.26 -16.71
N ILE A 112 -17.68 -1.94 -17.17
CA ILE A 112 -16.82 -1.42 -18.23
C ILE A 112 -17.51 -1.68 -19.58
N THR A 113 -17.75 -0.62 -20.33
CA THR A 113 -18.32 -0.70 -21.68
C THR A 113 -17.20 -1.09 -22.67
N ASN A 114 -17.41 -2.15 -23.46
CA ASN A 114 -16.43 -2.66 -24.42
C ASN A 114 -15.06 -2.97 -23.79
N PRO A 115 -15.01 -3.90 -22.81
CA PRO A 115 -13.77 -4.23 -22.13
C PRO A 115 -12.73 -4.73 -23.13
N PRO A 116 -11.43 -4.41 -22.92
CA PRO A 116 -10.36 -4.97 -23.73
C PRO A 116 -10.30 -6.51 -23.58
N SER A 117 -9.91 -7.18 -24.66
CA SER A 117 -9.57 -8.60 -24.59
C SER A 117 -8.07 -8.78 -24.24
N PRO A 118 -7.69 -9.77 -23.41
CA PRO A 118 -6.28 -10.09 -23.22
C PRO A 118 -5.55 -10.44 -24.54
N GLN A 119 -6.29 -11.03 -25.51
CA GLN A 119 -5.72 -11.56 -26.75
C GLN A 119 -5.62 -10.52 -27.88
N SER A 120 -6.27 -9.36 -27.78
CA SER A 120 -6.36 -8.44 -28.93
C SER A 120 -6.49 -6.98 -28.55
N GLY A 121 -6.15 -6.13 -29.52
CA GLY A 121 -6.32 -4.68 -29.42
C GLY A 121 -5.22 -3.98 -28.60
N TRP A 122 -4.11 -4.65 -28.30
CA TRP A 122 -2.95 -4.02 -27.67
C TRP A 122 -2.05 -3.33 -28.71
N PRO A 123 -1.25 -2.33 -28.31
CA PRO A 123 -0.21 -1.77 -29.18
C PRO A 123 0.75 -2.86 -29.68
N GLU A 124 1.40 -2.59 -30.81
CA GLU A 124 2.38 -3.51 -31.39
C GLU A 124 3.46 -3.92 -30.35
N GLY A 125 3.78 -5.21 -30.28
CA GLY A 125 4.73 -5.79 -29.36
C GLY A 125 4.16 -6.03 -27.94
N ILE A 126 3.01 -5.47 -27.58
CA ILE A 126 2.42 -5.66 -26.25
C ILE A 126 1.54 -6.92 -26.23
N THR A 127 1.80 -7.76 -25.25
CA THR A 127 0.92 -8.86 -24.87
C THR A 127 0.54 -8.76 -23.40
N VAL A 128 -0.65 -9.24 -23.06
CA VAL A 128 -1.16 -9.24 -21.68
C VAL A 128 -1.70 -10.61 -21.35
N GLU A 129 -1.24 -11.14 -20.24
CA GLU A 129 -1.58 -12.48 -19.76
C GLU A 129 -1.79 -12.46 -18.25
N ARG A 130 -2.30 -13.55 -17.69
CA ARG A 130 -2.32 -13.72 -16.24
C ARG A 130 -0.92 -14.08 -15.76
N SER A 131 -0.53 -13.53 -14.58
CA SER A 131 0.73 -13.93 -13.98
C SER A 131 0.70 -15.42 -13.60
N ASP A 132 1.84 -16.10 -13.70
CA ASP A 132 1.96 -17.47 -13.23
C ASP A 132 1.89 -17.50 -11.70
N PRO A 133 0.90 -18.20 -11.10
CA PRO A 133 0.79 -18.29 -9.65
C PRO A 133 1.90 -19.14 -9.00
N ALA A 134 2.62 -19.95 -9.79
CA ALA A 134 3.69 -20.82 -9.32
C ALA A 134 5.09 -20.20 -9.48
N ASP A 135 5.24 -19.18 -10.35
CA ASP A 135 6.51 -18.50 -10.61
C ASP A 135 6.36 -16.98 -10.66
N ASP A 136 6.95 -16.31 -9.71
CA ASP A 136 6.94 -14.85 -9.58
C ASP A 136 8.05 -14.13 -10.34
N SER A 137 8.93 -14.84 -11.05
CA SER A 137 10.14 -14.23 -11.61
C SER A 137 9.81 -13.11 -12.59
N ASP A 138 8.91 -13.33 -13.53
CA ASP A 138 8.50 -12.32 -14.50
C ASP A 138 7.71 -11.17 -13.86
N LEU A 139 6.87 -11.48 -12.87
CA LEU A 139 6.14 -10.47 -12.12
C LEU A 139 7.09 -9.59 -11.30
N ALA A 140 8.11 -10.19 -10.70
CA ALA A 140 9.17 -9.46 -9.98
C ALA A 140 9.92 -8.51 -10.92
N ILE A 141 10.34 -8.96 -12.10
CA ILE A 141 10.98 -8.13 -13.13
C ILE A 141 10.06 -6.97 -13.55
N ALA A 142 8.78 -7.26 -13.80
CA ALA A 142 7.80 -6.24 -14.19
C ALA A 142 7.61 -5.15 -13.11
N LEU A 143 7.53 -5.55 -11.83
CA LEU A 143 7.39 -4.61 -10.72
C LEU A 143 8.67 -3.77 -10.56
N GLU A 144 9.84 -4.40 -10.50
CA GLU A 144 11.13 -3.69 -10.39
C GLU A 144 11.33 -2.68 -11.53
N GLY A 145 11.07 -3.10 -12.77
CA GLY A 145 11.15 -2.23 -13.94
C GLY A 145 10.17 -1.06 -13.91
N SER A 146 9.03 -1.21 -13.24
CA SER A 146 8.03 -0.15 -13.11
C SER A 146 8.39 0.91 -12.06
N TYR A 147 9.31 0.61 -11.14
CA TYR A 147 9.83 1.59 -10.16
C TYR A 147 10.81 2.58 -10.79
N GLU A 148 11.34 2.28 -11.97
CA GLU A 148 12.17 3.23 -12.68
C GLU A 148 11.39 4.50 -13.00
N GLN A 149 11.90 5.65 -12.53
CA GLN A 149 11.26 6.96 -12.66
C GLN A 149 9.80 6.96 -12.14
N THR A 150 9.52 6.24 -11.06
CA THR A 150 8.19 6.25 -10.44
C THR A 150 7.88 7.61 -9.81
N LEU A 151 6.60 7.99 -9.89
CA LEU A 151 6.03 9.13 -9.16
C LEU A 151 5.17 8.67 -7.97
N ASP A 152 5.10 7.36 -7.74
CA ASP A 152 4.29 6.76 -6.68
C ASP A 152 5.20 6.35 -5.52
N CYS A 153 5.24 7.16 -4.49
CA CYS A 153 6.08 6.96 -3.30
C CYS A 153 7.53 6.55 -3.62
N PRO A 154 8.31 7.34 -4.37
CA PRO A 154 9.68 7.00 -4.75
C PRO A 154 10.58 6.73 -3.54
N GLU A 155 10.24 7.25 -2.36
CA GLU A 155 10.93 7.04 -1.09
C GLU A 155 10.90 5.56 -0.62
N LEU A 156 9.95 4.76 -1.15
CA LEU A 156 9.85 3.33 -0.84
C LEU A 156 10.79 2.45 -1.69
N CYS A 157 11.33 2.99 -2.79
CA CYS A 157 12.16 2.23 -3.71
C CYS A 157 13.44 1.75 -3.01
N GLY A 158 13.72 0.45 -3.12
CA GLY A 158 14.91 -0.17 -2.55
C GLY A 158 14.86 -0.47 -1.05
N LEU A 159 13.79 -0.09 -0.32
CA LEU A 159 13.69 -0.36 1.11
C LEU A 159 13.36 -1.83 1.44
N ARG A 160 12.80 -2.59 0.49
CA ARG A 160 12.47 -4.01 0.65
C ARG A 160 12.82 -4.79 -0.60
N ALA A 161 13.10 -6.09 -0.43
CA ALA A 161 13.21 -7.01 -1.54
C ALA A 161 11.86 -7.18 -2.26
N ILE A 162 11.88 -7.36 -3.57
CA ILE A 162 10.66 -7.49 -4.38
C ILE A 162 9.77 -8.65 -3.92
N ARG A 163 10.37 -9.76 -3.46
CA ARG A 163 9.63 -10.90 -2.88
C ARG A 163 8.79 -10.51 -1.67
N ASP A 164 9.31 -9.59 -0.83
CA ASP A 164 8.62 -9.10 0.37
C ASP A 164 7.46 -8.18 -0.03
N ILE A 165 7.64 -7.41 -1.10
CA ILE A 165 6.58 -6.56 -1.68
C ILE A 165 5.46 -7.43 -2.25
N LEU A 166 5.79 -8.46 -3.03
CA LEU A 166 4.81 -9.42 -3.57
C LEU A 166 4.07 -10.16 -2.45
N ALA A 167 4.76 -10.55 -1.38
CA ALA A 167 4.12 -11.13 -0.20
C ALA A 167 3.12 -10.17 0.46
N SER A 168 3.44 -8.87 0.54
CA SER A 168 2.48 -7.86 1.02
C SER A 168 1.26 -7.74 0.11
N HIS A 169 1.47 -7.71 -1.21
CA HIS A 169 0.38 -7.63 -2.18
C HIS A 169 -0.55 -8.84 -2.11
N ARG A 170 -0.01 -10.06 -1.93
CA ARG A 170 -0.81 -11.27 -1.74
C ARG A 170 -1.62 -11.27 -0.45
N ALA A 171 -1.12 -10.63 0.59
CA ALA A 171 -1.78 -10.55 1.89
C ALA A 171 -2.85 -9.45 1.99
N THR A 172 -2.96 -8.59 0.98
CA THR A 172 -4.03 -7.60 0.91
C THR A 172 -5.31 -8.29 0.46
N GLY A 173 -6.32 -8.33 1.33
CA GLY A 173 -7.58 -9.03 1.05
C GLY A 173 -7.40 -10.54 0.87
N VAL A 174 -8.02 -11.08 -0.17
CA VAL A 174 -7.92 -12.49 -0.57
C VAL A 174 -7.23 -12.56 -1.93
N TRP A 175 -6.10 -13.19 -1.99
CA TRP A 175 -5.38 -13.34 -3.27
C TRP A 175 -6.16 -14.21 -4.26
N ASP A 176 -6.48 -13.63 -5.41
CA ASP A 176 -7.05 -14.34 -6.56
C ASP A 176 -6.10 -14.21 -7.76
N PRO A 177 -5.35 -15.28 -8.13
CA PRO A 177 -4.41 -15.25 -9.25
C PRO A 177 -5.08 -14.95 -10.59
N MET A 178 -6.39 -15.14 -10.69
CA MET A 178 -7.15 -14.81 -11.87
C MET A 178 -7.35 -13.31 -12.09
N LEU A 179 -6.96 -12.48 -11.13
CA LEU A 179 -7.04 -11.02 -11.19
C LEU A 179 -5.66 -10.34 -11.22
N TRP A 180 -4.59 -11.13 -11.37
CA TRP A 180 -3.23 -10.64 -11.48
C TRP A 180 -2.74 -10.71 -12.92
N TRP A 181 -2.39 -9.57 -13.49
CA TRP A 181 -2.06 -9.39 -14.89
C TRP A 181 -0.61 -9.00 -15.09
N LEU A 182 0.06 -9.67 -16.04
CA LEU A 182 1.41 -9.37 -16.48
C LEU A 182 1.34 -8.77 -17.89
N VAL A 183 2.13 -7.74 -18.13
CA VAL A 183 2.30 -7.08 -19.43
C VAL A 183 3.71 -7.35 -19.93
N ARG A 184 3.81 -7.76 -21.20
CA ARG A 184 5.08 -7.91 -21.89
C ARG A 184 5.17 -6.98 -23.10
N ASP A 185 6.39 -6.58 -23.43
CA ASP A 185 6.74 -5.85 -24.65
C ASP A 185 7.82 -6.61 -25.37
N ALA A 186 7.54 -7.10 -26.59
CA ALA A 186 8.41 -8.00 -27.35
C ALA A 186 8.88 -9.24 -26.52
N GLY A 187 8.01 -9.79 -25.67
CA GLY A 187 8.30 -10.93 -24.81
C GLY A 187 8.85 -10.60 -23.43
N GLU A 188 9.38 -9.40 -23.22
CA GLU A 188 9.98 -8.99 -21.94
C GLU A 188 8.94 -8.44 -20.96
N PRO A 189 8.94 -8.81 -19.66
CA PRO A 189 8.06 -8.24 -18.65
C PRO A 189 8.25 -6.73 -18.49
N VAL A 190 7.15 -5.96 -18.57
CA VAL A 190 7.22 -4.48 -18.53
C VAL A 190 6.20 -3.84 -17.62
N GLY A 191 5.34 -4.61 -16.98
CA GLY A 191 4.36 -4.06 -16.06
C GLY A 191 3.36 -5.08 -15.58
N ALA A 192 2.55 -4.65 -14.61
CA ALA A 192 1.53 -5.48 -14.01
C ALA A 192 0.33 -4.66 -13.51
N ALA A 193 -0.81 -5.34 -13.32
CA ALA A 193 -1.94 -4.85 -12.55
C ALA A 193 -2.47 -5.99 -11.67
N LEU A 194 -2.56 -5.74 -10.36
CA LEU A 194 -2.86 -6.72 -9.33
C LEU A 194 -4.12 -6.28 -8.59
N PHE A 195 -5.18 -7.08 -8.66
CA PHE A 195 -6.44 -6.83 -7.95
C PHE A 195 -6.71 -7.97 -6.97
N ASN A 196 -7.18 -7.63 -5.79
CA ASN A 196 -7.62 -8.61 -4.80
C ASN A 196 -9.01 -8.26 -4.27
N PRO A 197 -9.93 -9.22 -4.12
CA PRO A 197 -11.17 -9.02 -3.40
C PRO A 197 -10.92 -8.86 -1.89
N CYS A 198 -11.62 -7.93 -1.26
CA CYS A 198 -11.62 -7.68 0.18
C CYS A 198 -13.05 -7.89 0.73
N PRO A 199 -13.54 -9.13 0.83
CA PRO A 199 -14.94 -9.42 1.12
C PRO A 199 -15.39 -8.91 2.49
N MET A 200 -14.50 -8.90 3.48
CA MET A 200 -14.82 -8.39 4.82
C MET A 200 -15.10 -6.88 4.82
N GLN A 201 -14.46 -6.13 3.92
CA GLN A 201 -14.62 -4.69 3.73
C GLN A 201 -15.61 -4.34 2.62
N GLN A 202 -16.19 -5.33 1.94
CA GLN A 202 -17.16 -5.18 0.86
C GLN A 202 -16.65 -4.34 -0.32
N HIS A 203 -15.38 -4.51 -0.69
CA HIS A 203 -14.78 -3.92 -1.89
C HIS A 203 -13.74 -4.88 -2.50
N SER A 204 -13.24 -4.54 -3.69
CA SER A 204 -12.00 -5.09 -4.22
C SER A 204 -10.94 -4.01 -4.25
N GLU A 205 -9.68 -4.36 -4.13
CA GLU A 205 -8.58 -3.41 -4.16
C GLU A 205 -7.70 -3.62 -5.39
N LEU A 206 -7.44 -2.54 -6.11
CA LEU A 206 -6.31 -2.47 -7.03
C LEU A 206 -5.06 -2.26 -6.17
N VAL A 207 -4.43 -3.38 -5.83
CA VAL A 207 -3.30 -3.43 -4.88
C VAL A 207 -2.04 -2.83 -5.46
N TYR A 208 -1.86 -3.01 -6.77
CA TYR A 208 -0.72 -2.49 -7.51
C TYR A 208 -1.03 -2.33 -8.98
N MET A 209 -0.50 -1.26 -9.59
CA MET A 209 -0.45 -1.08 -11.03
C MET A 209 0.76 -0.27 -11.43
N GLY A 210 1.60 -0.82 -12.29
CA GLY A 210 2.80 -0.14 -12.77
C GLY A 210 3.23 -0.62 -14.15
N LEU A 211 3.86 0.28 -14.90
CA LEU A 211 4.49 0.02 -16.19
C LEU A 211 5.91 0.58 -16.19
N SER A 212 6.85 -0.13 -16.77
CA SER A 212 8.19 0.40 -17.03
C SER A 212 8.14 1.59 -18.01
N PRO A 213 9.13 2.51 -17.99
CA PRO A 213 9.14 3.70 -18.86
C PRO A 213 8.86 3.40 -20.33
N ARG A 214 9.41 2.30 -20.87
CA ARG A 214 9.24 1.92 -22.30
C ARG A 214 7.79 1.57 -22.68
N ALA A 215 6.96 1.18 -21.73
CA ALA A 215 5.56 0.84 -21.96
C ALA A 215 4.60 2.00 -21.65
N ARG A 216 5.10 3.08 -21.01
CA ARG A 216 4.28 4.26 -20.68
C ARG A 216 3.96 5.08 -21.95
N GLY A 217 2.90 5.89 -21.88
CA GLY A 217 2.50 6.80 -22.97
C GLY A 217 1.89 6.12 -24.21
N ARG A 218 1.80 4.78 -24.25
CA ARG A 218 1.32 3.98 -25.39
C ARG A 218 -0.15 3.55 -25.24
N GLY A 219 -0.89 4.07 -24.23
CA GLY A 219 -2.27 3.66 -23.95
C GLY A 219 -2.42 2.32 -23.22
N VAL A 220 -1.31 1.62 -22.93
CA VAL A 220 -1.31 0.32 -22.27
C VAL A 220 -1.97 0.37 -20.90
N GLY A 221 -1.62 1.39 -20.08
CA GLY A 221 -2.14 1.52 -18.71
C GLY A 221 -3.66 1.65 -18.65
N SER A 222 -4.26 2.45 -19.54
CA SER A 222 -5.73 2.62 -19.57
C SER A 222 -6.42 1.30 -19.90
N ARG A 223 -5.93 0.59 -20.92
CA ARG A 223 -6.51 -0.70 -21.33
C ARG A 223 -6.32 -1.79 -20.27
N LEU A 224 -5.15 -1.80 -19.61
CA LEU A 224 -4.86 -2.74 -18.54
C LEU A 224 -5.77 -2.52 -17.32
N LEU A 225 -6.01 -1.26 -16.97
CA LEU A 225 -6.95 -0.90 -15.91
C LEU A 225 -8.37 -1.33 -16.27
N ASP A 226 -8.84 -1.04 -17.48
CA ASP A 226 -10.19 -1.41 -17.94
C ASP A 226 -10.37 -2.94 -17.96
N LEU A 227 -9.35 -3.69 -18.42
CA LEU A 227 -9.36 -5.16 -18.38
C LEU A 227 -9.47 -5.68 -16.94
N GLY A 228 -8.59 -5.21 -16.06
CA GLY A 228 -8.57 -5.63 -14.66
C GLY A 228 -9.87 -5.28 -13.93
N LEU A 229 -10.41 -4.09 -14.16
CA LEU A 229 -11.71 -3.67 -13.61
C LEU A 229 -12.85 -4.54 -14.11
N HIS A 230 -12.89 -4.84 -15.42
CA HIS A 230 -13.92 -5.70 -16.00
C HIS A 230 -13.93 -7.09 -15.36
N GLU A 231 -12.76 -7.72 -15.30
CA GLU A 231 -12.60 -9.06 -14.73
C GLU A 231 -12.93 -9.09 -13.23
N THR A 232 -12.49 -8.05 -12.50
CA THR A 232 -12.77 -7.92 -11.07
C THR A 232 -14.26 -7.76 -10.81
N LEU A 233 -14.94 -6.84 -11.50
CA LEU A 233 -16.36 -6.57 -11.32
C LEU A 233 -17.24 -7.74 -11.78
N THR A 234 -16.79 -8.52 -12.77
CA THR A 234 -17.51 -9.72 -13.23
C THR A 234 -17.49 -10.82 -12.17
N ARG A 235 -16.36 -11.00 -11.46
CA ARG A 235 -16.19 -12.02 -10.42
C ARG A 235 -16.71 -11.57 -9.07
N TYR A 236 -16.45 -10.32 -8.74
CA TYR A 236 -16.75 -9.67 -7.46
C TYR A 236 -17.45 -8.35 -7.72
N PRO A 237 -18.81 -8.35 -7.84
CA PRO A 237 -19.59 -7.15 -8.16
C PRO A 237 -19.70 -6.20 -6.96
N GLN A 238 -18.59 -5.62 -6.56
CA GLN A 238 -18.44 -4.68 -5.45
C GLN A 238 -17.53 -3.51 -5.87
N PRO A 239 -17.58 -2.36 -5.21
CA PRO A 239 -16.72 -1.23 -5.52
C PRO A 239 -15.25 -1.60 -5.55
N VAL A 240 -14.45 -0.91 -6.38
CA VAL A 240 -12.99 -1.07 -6.42
C VAL A 240 -12.35 0.14 -5.78
N THR A 241 -11.36 -0.08 -4.90
CA THR A 241 -10.57 0.97 -4.27
C THR A 241 -9.12 0.89 -4.71
N CYS A 242 -8.39 2.00 -4.60
CA CYS A 242 -6.93 2.04 -4.68
C CYS A 242 -6.40 3.24 -3.89
N ALA A 243 -5.11 3.22 -3.59
CA ALA A 243 -4.40 4.38 -3.10
C ALA A 243 -3.39 4.85 -4.16
N VAL A 244 -3.14 6.15 -4.24
CA VAL A 244 -2.17 6.75 -5.18
C VAL A 244 -1.49 7.93 -4.52
N ASP A 245 -0.18 8.07 -4.75
CA ASP A 245 0.54 9.27 -4.33
C ASP A 245 -0.03 10.50 -5.04
N THR A 246 -0.34 11.54 -4.27
CA THR A 246 -0.89 12.79 -4.82
C THR A 246 0.07 13.53 -5.76
N ARG A 247 1.35 13.15 -5.78
CA ARG A 247 2.36 13.63 -6.74
C ARG A 247 2.27 12.91 -8.09
N ASN A 248 1.63 11.73 -8.14
CA ASN A 248 1.49 10.93 -9.35
C ASN A 248 0.30 11.40 -10.21
N VAL A 249 0.40 12.61 -10.75
CA VAL A 249 -0.65 13.22 -11.59
C VAL A 249 -1.07 12.35 -12.78
N PRO A 250 -0.15 11.65 -13.49
CA PRO A 250 -0.56 10.75 -14.57
C PRO A 250 -1.48 9.62 -14.11
N ALA A 251 -1.19 8.99 -12.97
CA ALA A 251 -2.03 7.91 -12.43
C ALA A 251 -3.38 8.46 -11.93
N GLN A 252 -3.39 9.62 -11.25
CA GLN A 252 -4.66 10.26 -10.83
C GLN A 252 -5.58 10.49 -12.02
N LYS A 253 -5.07 11.07 -13.11
CA LYS A 253 -5.85 11.29 -14.35
C LYS A 253 -6.33 9.99 -14.98
N LEU A 254 -5.54 8.92 -14.89
CA LEU A 254 -5.92 7.60 -15.36
C LEU A 254 -7.12 7.07 -14.56
N TYR A 255 -7.03 7.12 -13.24
CA TYR A 255 -8.10 6.65 -12.33
C TYR A 255 -9.36 7.50 -12.43
N GLU A 256 -9.24 8.83 -12.52
CA GLU A 256 -10.36 9.73 -12.73
C GLU A 256 -11.14 9.38 -14.02
N ARG A 257 -10.43 9.17 -15.15
CA ARG A 257 -11.07 8.75 -16.43
C ARG A 257 -11.73 7.38 -16.33
N ALA A 258 -11.22 6.49 -15.50
CA ALA A 258 -11.80 5.19 -15.23
C ALA A 258 -12.99 5.25 -14.25
N GLY A 259 -13.35 6.45 -13.75
CA GLY A 259 -14.51 6.67 -12.87
C GLY A 259 -14.22 6.49 -11.39
N PHE A 260 -12.96 6.55 -10.99
CA PHE A 260 -12.61 6.65 -9.57
C PHE A 260 -12.81 8.08 -9.06
N THR A 261 -13.20 8.20 -7.79
CA THR A 261 -13.32 9.46 -7.06
C THR A 261 -12.56 9.36 -5.74
N GLU A 262 -11.85 10.42 -5.38
CA GLU A 262 -11.15 10.51 -4.10
C GLU A 262 -12.17 10.65 -2.96
N PHE A 263 -11.99 9.90 -1.87
CA PHE A 263 -12.84 9.96 -0.68
C PHE A 263 -12.06 10.25 0.59
N GLU A 264 -10.74 10.05 0.59
CA GLU A 264 -9.90 10.29 1.76
C GLU A 264 -8.45 10.58 1.35
N ARG A 265 -7.72 11.28 2.21
CA ARG A 265 -6.26 11.46 2.12
C ARG A 265 -5.58 11.07 3.41
N ARG A 266 -4.42 10.43 3.30
CA ARG A 266 -3.57 10.05 4.42
C ARG A 266 -2.11 10.34 4.09
N ILE A 267 -1.29 10.52 5.12
CA ILE A 267 0.17 10.66 4.98
C ILE A 267 0.83 9.34 5.38
N ALA A 268 1.67 8.81 4.51
CA ALA A 268 2.43 7.60 4.76
C ALA A 268 3.82 7.96 5.31
N TYR A 269 4.18 7.33 6.42
CA TYR A 269 5.50 7.41 7.02
C TYR A 269 6.14 6.03 7.06
N VAL A 270 7.45 5.98 6.81
CA VAL A 270 8.21 4.73 6.81
C VAL A 270 9.56 4.90 7.47
N ARG A 271 10.04 3.82 8.08
CA ARG A 271 11.39 3.72 8.65
C ARG A 271 11.95 2.32 8.41
N PRO A 272 13.12 2.15 7.79
CA PRO A 272 13.81 0.86 7.74
C PRO A 272 14.11 0.36 9.16
N ILE A 273 13.98 -0.95 9.36
CA ILE A 273 14.36 -1.66 10.58
C ILE A 273 15.60 -2.48 10.20
N GLY A 274 16.75 -2.08 10.70
CA GLY A 274 18.05 -2.72 10.45
C GLY A 274 18.61 -3.34 11.70
#